data_53c8e2b4a185a4d64135a4a3f38b182c
#
_entry.id   53c8e2b4a185a4d64135a4a3f38b182c
#
_cell.length_a   1.000
_cell.length_b   1.000
_cell.length_c   1.000
_cell.angle_alpha   90.00
_cell.angle_beta   90.00
_cell.angle_gamma   90.00
#
_symmetry.space_group_name_H-M   'P 1'
#
loop_
_entity.id
_entity.type
_entity.pdbx_description
1 polymer ?
#
loop_
_entity_poly.entity_id
_entity_poly.type
_entity_poly.pdbx_seq_one_letter_code
_entity_poly.pdbx_strand_id
1 'polypeptide(L)'
;VVLVGLQPRGIFLLDRLVNLLEKDYALGKVISGKLDITFFRDDFRRFDKTLSASSSQMEVVIEGKSVVIIDDVLFTGRSIRAALTSLDNYGRPLDIQLLVLIDRRFSRHLPIQPDFVGAQVDAFEGDRVRVHWKDNKQDDTVFIEKKS
;
A
#
# COMPACT_ATOMS: atom_id res chain seq x y z
N VAL A 1 -5.79 -13.72 8.51
CA VAL A 1 -5.52 -12.61 7.57
C VAL A 1 -4.40 -11.75 8.12
N VAL A 2 -3.44 -11.41 7.28
CA VAL A 2 -2.33 -10.53 7.62
C VAL A 2 -2.44 -9.26 6.77
N LEU A 3 -2.44 -8.10 7.42
CA LEU A 3 -2.45 -6.82 6.74
C LEU A 3 -1.01 -6.33 6.52
N VAL A 4 -0.67 -5.95 5.30
CA VAL A 4 0.69 -5.51 4.96
C VAL A 4 0.61 -4.13 4.33
N GLY A 5 1.07 -3.12 5.05
CA GLY A 5 1.13 -1.75 4.55
C GLY A 5 2.41 -1.49 3.77
N LEU A 6 2.30 -0.87 2.61
CA LEU A 6 3.46 -0.51 1.79
C LEU A 6 4.07 0.80 2.28
N GLN A 7 5.38 0.76 2.55
CA GLN A 7 6.13 1.97 2.90
C GLN A 7 6.47 2.75 1.63
N PRO A 8 6.52 4.06 1.70
CA PRO A 8 6.33 4.86 2.93
C PRO A 8 4.87 5.26 3.20
N ARG A 9 4.00 5.26 2.20
CA ARG A 9 2.70 5.93 2.34
C ARG A 9 1.57 5.03 2.79
N GLY A 10 1.59 3.76 2.43
CA GLY A 10 0.53 2.82 2.80
C GLY A 10 0.46 2.52 4.29
N ILE A 11 1.53 2.79 5.03
CA ILE A 11 1.57 2.54 6.48
C ILE A 11 0.61 3.44 7.26
N PHE A 12 0.33 4.64 6.78
CA PHE A 12 -0.62 5.54 7.44
C PHE A 12 -2.04 4.97 7.38
N LEU A 13 -2.42 4.44 6.23
CA LEU A 13 -3.71 3.77 6.07
C LEU A 13 -3.75 2.49 6.89
N LEU A 14 -2.67 1.71 6.88
CA LEU A 14 -2.57 0.50 7.69
C LEU A 14 -2.83 0.79 9.16
N ASP A 15 -2.16 1.78 9.72
CA ASP A 15 -2.29 2.12 11.13
C ASP A 15 -3.72 2.54 11.48
N ARG A 16 -4.37 3.29 10.61
CA ARG A 16 -5.78 3.67 10.81
C ARG A 16 -6.72 2.48 10.74
N LEU A 17 -6.50 1.57 9.80
CA LEU A 17 -7.32 0.37 9.67
C LEU A 17 -7.14 -0.56 10.88
N VAL A 18 -5.91 -0.76 11.33
CA VAL A 18 -5.64 -1.58 12.52
C VAL A 18 -6.35 -1.00 13.73
N ASN A 19 -6.23 0.30 13.95
CA ASN A 19 -6.92 0.99 15.04
C ASN A 19 -8.44 0.81 14.97
N LEU A 20 -9.01 1.03 13.80
CA LEU A 20 -10.44 0.92 13.58
C LEU A 20 -10.93 -0.50 13.86
N LEU A 21 -10.23 -1.51 13.32
CA LEU A 21 -10.61 -2.90 13.45
C LEU A 21 -10.48 -3.40 14.89
N GLU A 22 -9.43 -3.00 15.60
CA GLU A 22 -9.21 -3.43 16.98
C GLU A 22 -10.14 -2.72 17.97
N LYS A 23 -10.35 -1.41 17.82
CA LYS A 23 -11.12 -0.60 18.77
C LYS A 23 -12.60 -0.56 18.44
N ASP A 24 -12.96 -0.17 17.23
CA ASP A 24 -14.35 0.09 16.88
C ASP A 24 -15.11 -1.19 16.53
N TYR A 25 -14.44 -2.16 15.96
CA TYR A 25 -15.04 -3.44 15.58
C TYR A 25 -14.69 -4.58 16.53
N ALA A 26 -13.83 -4.33 17.50
CA ALA A 26 -13.45 -5.26 18.56
C ALA A 26 -12.99 -6.65 18.02
N LEU A 27 -12.24 -6.64 16.94
CA LEU A 27 -11.78 -7.90 16.30
C LEU A 27 -10.59 -8.54 17.01
N GLY A 28 -10.21 -8.04 18.19
CA GLY A 28 -9.01 -8.48 18.88
C GLY A 28 -7.76 -7.92 18.21
N LYS A 29 -6.62 -8.57 18.42
CA LYS A 29 -5.36 -8.11 17.85
C LYS A 29 -5.29 -8.41 16.37
N VAL A 30 -5.10 -7.40 15.55
CA VAL A 30 -4.91 -7.51 14.10
C VAL A 30 -3.44 -7.75 13.80
N ILE A 31 -3.15 -8.79 13.02
CA ILE A 31 -1.78 -9.13 12.61
C ILE A 31 -1.41 -8.26 11.43
N SER A 32 -0.32 -7.52 11.53
CA SER A 32 0.10 -6.60 10.47
C SER A 32 1.61 -6.50 10.37
N GLY A 33 2.08 -6.08 9.19
CA GLY A 33 3.47 -5.81 8.91
C GLY A 33 3.60 -4.61 7.98
N LYS A 34 4.82 -4.10 7.88
CA LYS A 34 5.17 -2.96 7.01
C LYS A 34 6.24 -3.42 6.03
N LEU A 35 6.01 -3.23 4.76
CA LEU A 35 6.86 -3.75 3.69
C LEU A 35 7.49 -2.59 2.94
N ASP A 36 8.82 -2.55 2.93
CA ASP A 36 9.57 -1.61 2.11
C ASP A 36 9.77 -2.21 0.71
N ILE A 37 9.26 -1.51 -0.30
CA ILE A 37 9.34 -1.95 -1.69
C ILE A 37 10.38 -1.20 -2.51
N THR A 38 11.11 -0.29 -1.89
CA THR A 38 12.06 0.60 -2.61
C THR A 38 13.04 -0.17 -3.46
N PHE A 39 13.57 -1.27 -2.91
CA PHE A 39 14.57 -2.10 -3.61
C PHE A 39 14.00 -2.84 -4.82
N PHE A 40 12.70 -3.12 -4.84
CA PHE A 40 12.03 -3.92 -5.86
C PHE A 40 11.28 -3.10 -6.90
N ARG A 41 11.30 -1.78 -6.79
CA ARG A 41 10.64 -0.92 -7.77
C ARG A 41 11.44 -0.93 -9.06
N ASP A 42 10.75 -1.05 -10.18
CA ASP A 42 11.37 -1.10 -11.50
C ASP A 42 11.89 0.26 -11.99
N ASP A 43 11.50 1.35 -11.35
CA ASP A 43 12.07 2.68 -11.54
C ASP A 43 13.33 2.91 -10.68
N PHE A 44 13.69 1.95 -9.85
CA PHE A 44 14.86 2.01 -8.99
C PHE A 44 16.13 1.66 -9.78
N ARG A 45 17.15 2.51 -9.70
CA ARG A 45 18.41 2.27 -10.38
C ARG A 45 19.24 1.23 -9.63
N ARG A 46 19.56 0.14 -10.31
CA ARG A 46 20.20 -1.05 -9.72
C ARG A 46 21.59 -0.81 -9.12
N PHE A 47 22.27 0.26 -9.45
CA PHE A 47 23.56 0.56 -8.85
C PHE A 47 23.47 1.24 -7.48
N ASP A 48 22.30 1.61 -7.05
CA ASP A 48 22.06 2.09 -5.68
C ASP A 48 21.75 0.94 -4.71
N LYS A 49 22.41 -0.20 -4.93
CA LYS A 49 22.19 -1.43 -4.16
C LYS A 49 22.57 -1.34 -2.68
N THR A 50 23.20 -0.27 -2.28
CA THR A 50 23.50 0.02 -0.88
C THR A 50 22.27 0.42 -0.08
N LEU A 51 21.17 0.75 -0.73
CA LEU A 51 19.91 0.97 -0.05
C LEU A 51 19.40 -0.36 0.45
N SER A 52 19.47 -0.53 1.74
CA SER A 52 19.10 -1.78 2.36
C SER A 52 17.58 -1.93 2.39
N ALA A 53 17.10 -3.13 2.08
CA ALA A 53 15.71 -3.51 2.29
C ALA A 53 15.38 -3.65 3.80
N SER A 54 16.29 -3.24 4.67
CA SER A 54 16.20 -3.45 6.12
C SER A 54 15.16 -2.57 6.81
N SER A 55 14.55 -1.62 6.11
CA SER A 55 13.47 -0.82 6.66
C SER A 55 12.13 -1.54 6.72
N SER A 56 12.00 -2.71 6.14
CA SER A 56 10.80 -3.54 6.28
C SER A 56 10.64 -4.02 7.71
N GLN A 57 9.41 -3.94 8.22
CA GLN A 57 9.03 -4.45 9.53
C GLN A 57 8.05 -5.61 9.35
N MET A 58 8.56 -6.73 8.88
CA MET A 58 7.82 -7.92 8.54
C MET A 58 8.12 -9.05 9.52
N GLU A 59 7.78 -8.84 10.80
CA GLU A 59 7.94 -9.85 11.85
C GLU A 59 6.72 -10.78 11.94
N VAL A 60 5.97 -10.90 10.86
CA VAL A 60 4.76 -11.71 10.81
C VAL A 60 4.95 -12.86 9.83
N VAL A 61 4.30 -13.97 10.14
CA VAL A 61 4.29 -15.15 9.25
C VAL A 61 3.20 -14.97 8.21
N ILE A 62 3.59 -15.01 6.95
CA ILE A 62 2.63 -14.95 5.83
C ILE A 62 2.44 -16.29 5.13
N GLU A 63 3.30 -17.28 5.41
CA GLU A 63 3.20 -18.61 4.81
C GLU A 63 1.84 -19.23 5.06
N GLY A 64 1.14 -19.58 3.99
CA GLY A 64 -0.19 -20.20 4.08
C GLY A 64 -1.30 -19.29 4.59
N LYS A 65 -1.05 -17.98 4.71
CA LYS A 65 -2.02 -17.01 5.20
C LYS A 65 -2.61 -16.19 4.05
N SER A 66 -3.81 -15.70 4.25
CA SER A 66 -4.38 -14.67 3.37
C SER A 66 -3.76 -13.33 3.73
N VAL A 67 -3.22 -12.64 2.74
CA VAL A 67 -2.55 -11.35 2.90
C VAL A 67 -3.36 -10.26 2.20
N VAL A 68 -3.53 -9.12 2.86
CA VAL A 68 -4.09 -7.93 2.22
C VAL A 68 -3.00 -6.87 2.16
N ILE A 69 -2.59 -6.53 0.95
CA ILE A 69 -1.66 -5.41 0.70
C ILE A 69 -2.45 -4.11 0.79
N ILE A 70 -1.89 -3.14 1.50
CA ILE A 70 -2.55 -1.86 1.76
C ILE A 70 -1.66 -0.73 1.24
N ASP A 71 -2.24 0.12 0.38
CA ASP A 71 -1.59 1.33 -0.10
C ASP A 71 -2.60 2.47 -0.17
N ASP A 72 -2.12 3.70 -0.21
CA ASP A 72 -2.99 4.87 -0.25
C ASP A 72 -3.59 5.11 -1.64
N VAL A 73 -2.77 5.12 -2.67
CA VAL A 73 -3.21 5.43 -4.04
C VAL A 73 -2.71 4.35 -5.01
N LEU A 74 -3.63 3.76 -5.73
CA LEU A 74 -3.30 2.86 -6.83
C LEU A 74 -3.20 3.67 -8.11
N PHE A 75 -2.01 3.71 -8.67
CA PHE A 75 -1.70 4.47 -9.89
C PHE A 75 -1.44 3.52 -11.06
N THR A 76 -0.19 3.29 -11.40
CA THR A 76 0.19 2.44 -12.54
C THR A 76 0.12 0.94 -12.23
N GLY A 77 0.21 0.58 -10.97
CA GLY A 77 0.32 -0.80 -10.50
C GLY A 77 1.75 -1.24 -10.24
N ARG A 78 2.75 -0.40 -10.54
CA ARG A 78 4.16 -0.78 -10.41
C ARG A 78 4.59 -0.99 -8.96
N SER A 79 4.06 -0.20 -8.04
CA SER A 79 4.31 -0.40 -6.61
C SER A 79 3.77 -1.74 -6.12
N ILE A 80 2.61 -2.14 -6.61
CA ILE A 80 2.01 -3.43 -6.24
C ILE A 80 2.80 -4.58 -6.82
N ARG A 81 3.27 -4.46 -8.04
CA ARG A 81 4.17 -5.47 -8.64
C ARG A 81 5.43 -5.63 -7.79
N ALA A 82 6.04 -4.53 -7.37
CA ALA A 82 7.20 -4.55 -6.49
C ALA A 82 6.89 -5.23 -5.15
N ALA A 83 5.71 -4.96 -4.59
CA ALA A 83 5.26 -5.59 -3.37
C ALA A 83 5.11 -7.11 -3.52
N LEU A 84 4.51 -7.57 -4.61
CA LEU A 84 4.36 -9.01 -4.87
C LEU A 84 5.72 -9.69 -4.95
N THR A 85 6.69 -9.08 -5.62
CA THR A 85 8.05 -9.60 -5.70
C THR A 85 8.72 -9.63 -4.32
N SER A 86 8.58 -8.56 -3.56
CA SER A 86 9.18 -8.44 -2.22
C SER A 86 8.60 -9.47 -1.25
N LEU A 87 7.30 -9.73 -1.31
CA LEU A 87 6.66 -10.69 -0.42
C LEU A 87 7.22 -12.11 -0.55
N ASP A 88 7.73 -12.47 -1.73
CA ASP A 88 8.33 -13.78 -1.95
C ASP A 88 9.51 -14.07 -1.00
N ASN A 89 10.14 -13.03 -0.45
CA ASN A 89 11.23 -13.18 0.50
C ASN A 89 10.75 -13.55 1.91
N TYR A 90 9.46 -13.46 2.17
CA TYR A 90 8.89 -13.65 3.51
C TYR A 90 8.02 -14.89 3.63
N GLY A 91 7.79 -15.58 2.54
CA GLY A 91 6.98 -16.78 2.50
C GLY A 91 6.03 -16.81 1.31
N ARG A 92 5.22 -17.87 1.26
CA ARG A 92 4.24 -18.04 0.20
C ARG A 92 2.83 -17.94 0.78
N PRO A 93 2.15 -16.80 0.56
CA PRO A 93 0.77 -16.63 1.02
C PRO A 93 -0.19 -17.61 0.34
N LEU A 94 -1.29 -17.90 1.00
CA LEU A 94 -2.39 -18.65 0.40
C LEU A 94 -3.03 -17.85 -0.74
N ASP A 95 -3.31 -16.59 -0.48
CA ASP A 95 -3.79 -15.64 -1.48
C ASP A 95 -3.37 -14.22 -1.09
N ILE A 96 -3.45 -13.30 -2.04
CA ILE A 96 -3.12 -11.90 -1.85
C ILE A 96 -4.25 -11.05 -2.42
N GLN A 97 -4.76 -10.15 -1.59
CA GLN A 97 -5.75 -9.16 -1.99
C GLN A 97 -5.16 -7.76 -1.85
N LEU A 98 -5.76 -6.79 -2.51
CA LEU A 98 -5.29 -5.41 -2.53
C LEU A 98 -6.39 -4.48 -2.01
N LEU A 99 -6.02 -3.65 -1.04
CA LEU A 99 -6.86 -2.60 -0.50
C LEU A 99 -6.19 -1.25 -0.72
N VAL A 100 -6.89 -0.33 -1.36
CA VAL A 100 -6.40 1.03 -1.58
C VAL A 100 -7.45 2.05 -1.15
N LEU A 101 -6.98 3.19 -0.67
CA LEU A 101 -7.88 4.29 -0.35
C LEU A 101 -8.44 4.90 -1.63
N ILE A 102 -7.58 5.17 -2.59
CA ILE A 102 -7.95 5.81 -3.86
C ILE A 102 -7.48 4.95 -5.03
N ASP A 103 -8.39 4.62 -5.92
CA ASP A 103 -8.08 4.02 -7.21
C ASP A 103 -8.14 5.11 -8.28
N ARG A 104 -6.97 5.44 -8.86
CA ARG A 104 -6.88 6.36 -10.01
C ARG A 104 -7.21 5.60 -11.28
N ARG A 105 -8.37 5.86 -11.87
CA ARG A 105 -8.75 5.24 -13.14
C ARG A 105 -7.95 5.87 -14.29
N PHE A 106 -7.81 5.12 -15.38
CA PHE A 106 -7.18 5.54 -16.64
C PHE A 106 -5.65 5.75 -16.58
N SER A 107 -5.00 5.18 -15.57
CA SER A 107 -3.55 5.37 -15.38
C SER A 107 -2.77 4.06 -15.29
N ARG A 108 -3.43 2.93 -15.44
CA ARG A 108 -2.82 1.63 -15.21
C ARG A 108 -1.80 1.27 -16.31
N HIS A 109 -0.63 0.76 -15.91
CA HIS A 109 0.35 0.18 -16.81
C HIS A 109 0.38 -1.35 -16.72
N LEU A 110 -0.15 -1.91 -15.63
CA LEU A 110 -0.17 -3.34 -15.37
C LEU A 110 -1.60 -3.78 -15.08
N PRO A 111 -1.94 -5.07 -15.32
CA PRO A 111 -3.30 -5.57 -15.11
C PRO A 111 -3.57 -5.84 -13.62
N ILE A 112 -3.53 -4.79 -12.82
CA ILE A 112 -3.73 -4.84 -11.38
C ILE A 112 -5.00 -4.08 -11.03
N GLN A 113 -5.88 -4.71 -10.28
CA GLN A 113 -7.13 -4.14 -9.79
C GLN A 113 -7.24 -4.33 -8.29
N PRO A 114 -7.79 -3.37 -7.57
CA PRO A 114 -7.99 -3.52 -6.13
C PRO A 114 -9.22 -4.38 -5.83
N ASP A 115 -9.14 -5.10 -4.71
CA ASP A 115 -10.28 -5.85 -4.18
C ASP A 115 -11.15 -4.97 -3.29
N PHE A 116 -10.52 -4.03 -2.57
CA PHE A 116 -11.19 -3.09 -1.67
C PHE A 116 -10.76 -1.68 -2.02
N VAL A 117 -11.72 -0.78 -2.21
CA VAL A 117 -11.48 0.60 -2.65
C VAL A 117 -12.26 1.56 -1.79
N GLY A 118 -11.59 2.60 -1.31
CA GLY A 118 -12.28 3.69 -0.64
C GLY A 118 -13.05 4.55 -1.62
N ALA A 119 -12.39 5.04 -2.65
CA ALA A 119 -13.03 5.82 -3.71
C ALA A 119 -12.25 5.68 -5.03
N GLN A 120 -12.97 5.74 -6.14
CA GLN A 120 -12.37 5.83 -7.47
C GLN A 120 -12.36 7.28 -7.92
N VAL A 121 -11.27 7.69 -8.57
CA VAL A 121 -11.15 9.03 -9.13
C VAL A 121 -10.68 8.94 -10.58
N ASP A 122 -11.15 9.88 -11.38
CA ASP A 122 -10.74 10.03 -12.77
C ASP A 122 -9.57 11.01 -12.81
N ALA A 123 -8.37 10.49 -12.94
CA ALA A 123 -7.16 11.29 -13.02
C ALA A 123 -6.41 10.92 -14.30
N PHE A 124 -5.99 11.94 -15.02
CA PHE A 124 -5.37 11.81 -16.33
C PHE A 124 -3.87 12.13 -16.23
N GLU A 125 -3.16 11.96 -17.32
CA GLU A 125 -1.72 12.24 -17.37
C GLU A 125 -1.44 13.67 -16.92
N GLY A 126 -0.52 13.82 -15.99
CA GLY A 126 -0.13 15.08 -15.39
C GLY A 126 -0.92 15.50 -14.16
N ASP A 127 -2.08 14.89 -13.93
CA ASP A 127 -2.82 15.11 -12.69
C ASP A 127 -2.11 14.45 -11.52
N ARG A 128 -2.24 15.04 -10.34
CA ARG A 128 -1.69 14.47 -9.11
C ARG A 128 -2.79 14.19 -8.12
N VAL A 129 -2.76 13.02 -7.51
CA VAL A 129 -3.63 12.66 -6.39
C VAL A 129 -2.79 12.70 -5.13
N ARG A 130 -3.22 13.52 -4.17
CA ARG A 130 -2.51 13.68 -2.91
C ARG A 130 -3.39 13.27 -1.75
N VAL A 131 -2.83 12.49 -0.85
CA VAL A 131 -3.49 12.09 0.40
C VAL A 131 -2.72 12.74 1.54
N HIS A 132 -3.43 13.51 2.34
CA HIS A 132 -2.89 14.12 3.55
C HIS A 132 -3.52 13.46 4.77
N TRP A 133 -2.69 12.96 5.64
CA TRP A 133 -3.12 12.34 6.87
C TRP A 133 -3.11 13.33 8.01
N LYS A 134 -4.15 13.26 8.84
CA LYS A 134 -4.32 14.18 9.97
C LYS A 134 -3.08 14.17 10.86
N ASP A 135 -2.51 15.35 11.04
CA ASP A 135 -1.64 15.66 12.15
C ASP A 135 -2.41 16.54 13.15
N ASN A 136 -1.74 17.10 14.13
CA ASN A 136 -2.39 17.91 15.17
C ASN A 136 -3.11 19.18 14.66
N LYS A 137 -3.03 19.50 13.38
CA LYS A 137 -3.52 20.76 12.82
C LYS A 137 -4.43 20.63 11.59
N GLN A 138 -4.45 19.48 10.93
CA GLN A 138 -5.18 19.30 9.67
C GLN A 138 -5.97 17.99 9.69
N ASP A 139 -7.11 17.98 9.03
CA ASP A 139 -7.92 16.77 8.85
C ASP A 139 -7.35 15.89 7.75
N ASP A 140 -7.73 14.61 7.77
CA ASP A 140 -7.44 13.70 6.66
C ASP A 140 -8.14 14.21 5.41
N THR A 141 -7.39 14.40 4.34
CA THR A 141 -7.91 14.92 3.08
C THR A 141 -7.31 14.21 1.89
N VAL A 142 -8.10 14.12 0.83
CA VAL A 142 -7.65 13.67 -0.48
C VAL A 142 -8.03 14.77 -1.48
N PHE A 143 -7.08 15.18 -2.30
CA PHE A 143 -7.37 16.14 -3.35
C PHE A 143 -6.63 15.80 -4.63
N ILE A 144 -7.19 16.28 -5.74
CA ILE A 144 -6.63 16.10 -7.08
C ILE A 144 -6.14 17.45 -7.57
N GLU A 145 -4.84 17.51 -7.89
CA GLU A 145 -4.25 18.67 -8.56
C GLU A 145 -4.33 18.43 -10.06
N LYS A 146 -5.20 19.17 -10.74
CA LYS A 146 -5.34 19.05 -12.18
C LYS A 146 -4.20 19.75 -12.90
N LYS A 147 -3.71 19.13 -13.97
CA LYS A 147 -2.75 19.76 -14.85
C LYS A 147 -3.41 20.93 -15.56
N SER A 148 -2.82 22.11 -15.40
CA SER A 148 -3.30 23.33 -16.07
C SER A 148 -2.90 23.38 -17.53
#